data_40328a49b3ee6aeec1b1732a32a37f88
#
_entry.id   40328a49b3ee6aeec1b1732a32a37f88
#
_cell.length_a   1.000
_cell.length_b   1.000
_cell.length_c   1.000
_cell.angle_alpha   90.00
_cell.angle_beta   90.00
_cell.angle_gamma   90.00
#
_symmetry.space_group_name_H-M   'P 1'
#
loop_
_entity.id
_entity.type
_entity.pdbx_description
1 polymer ?
#
loop_
_entity_poly.entity_id
_entity_poly.type
_entity_poly.pdbx_seq_one_letter_code
_entity_poly.pdbx_strand_id
1 'polypeptide(L)'
;MVFAGTPLFAIPALETLVKAGYDIQAVLTQPDRPAGRGRKLTPSPVKTRALALGIPVHTPENGAGAEVVVRALNPDVVVVVAYGLLLPPTLLAIPAHGCLNIHASLLPRWRGAAPIARAIEAGDAETGVTIMRLDAGLDTGPMLARAAVAIGPYETTEALTERLAHLGAQTLMPVLEALCAGRSITAVAQPSTGAMYARKLRKEEGAIDWRRDASALERQIRAFTPWPGTRATIAGVAVKIGAARVVDAPHAPAPGTVLTVEPDLVIAAGHQALAVTLLQAANARMQPARAFLQAHPLKAGERVE
;
A
#
# COMPACT_ATOMS: atom_id res chain seq x y z
N MET A 1 15.15 16.45 -14.50
CA MET A 1 14.47 16.13 -13.21
C MET A 1 15.21 15.01 -12.46
N VAL A 2 14.91 14.82 -11.16
CA VAL A 2 15.32 13.65 -10.37
C VAL A 2 14.08 12.88 -9.94
N PHE A 3 14.14 11.54 -9.99
CA PHE A 3 13.08 10.65 -9.50
C PHE A 3 13.51 9.98 -8.20
N ALA A 4 12.67 9.96 -7.17
CA ALA A 4 12.92 9.33 -5.88
C ALA A 4 11.83 8.31 -5.55
N GLY A 5 12.18 7.02 -5.50
CA GLY A 5 11.22 5.95 -5.26
C GLY A 5 11.88 4.64 -4.85
N THR A 6 11.12 3.72 -4.24
CA THR A 6 11.70 2.46 -3.75
C THR A 6 10.89 1.22 -4.16
N PRO A 7 9.58 1.08 -3.83
CA PRO A 7 8.81 -0.13 -4.08
C PRO A 7 8.25 -0.21 -5.52
N LEU A 8 7.61 -1.34 -5.82
CA LEU A 8 6.91 -1.57 -7.09
C LEU A 8 5.91 -0.46 -7.42
N PHE A 9 5.25 0.12 -6.43
CA PHE A 9 4.32 1.24 -6.58
C PHE A 9 4.90 2.42 -7.37
N ALA A 10 6.22 2.64 -7.30
CA ALA A 10 6.87 3.75 -7.98
C ALA A 10 7.22 3.47 -9.47
N ILE A 11 7.19 2.19 -9.89
CA ILE A 11 7.61 1.78 -11.24
C ILE A 11 6.75 2.42 -12.34
N PRO A 12 5.40 2.38 -12.29
CA PRO A 12 4.57 2.96 -13.35
C PRO A 12 4.83 4.45 -13.58
N ALA A 13 5.08 5.22 -12.51
CA ALA A 13 5.42 6.62 -12.64
C ALA A 13 6.78 6.82 -13.33
N LEU A 14 7.82 6.09 -12.92
CA LEU A 14 9.13 6.13 -13.56
C LEU A 14 9.06 5.81 -15.05
N GLU A 15 8.37 4.71 -15.40
CA GLU A 15 8.22 4.27 -16.80
C GLU A 15 7.43 5.28 -17.65
N THR A 16 6.38 5.86 -17.07
CA THR A 16 5.57 6.89 -17.76
C THR A 16 6.40 8.13 -18.07
N LEU A 17 7.24 8.56 -17.12
CA LEU A 17 8.13 9.70 -17.31
C LEU A 17 9.17 9.43 -18.42
N VAL A 18 9.80 8.25 -18.41
CA VAL A 18 10.75 7.84 -19.45
C VAL A 18 10.07 7.77 -20.81
N LYS A 19 8.90 7.13 -20.89
CA LYS A 19 8.13 7.00 -22.15
C LYS A 19 7.70 8.36 -22.70
N ALA A 20 7.42 9.32 -21.84
CA ALA A 20 7.06 10.69 -22.23
C ALA A 20 8.28 11.56 -22.61
N GLY A 21 9.50 11.00 -22.56
CA GLY A 21 10.71 11.70 -22.96
C GLY A 21 11.24 12.73 -21.96
N TYR A 22 10.84 12.65 -20.70
CA TYR A 22 11.43 13.48 -19.66
C TYR A 22 12.89 13.14 -19.41
N ASP A 23 13.76 14.15 -19.29
CA ASP A 23 15.17 13.96 -18.90
C ASP A 23 15.27 13.66 -17.39
N ILE A 24 15.46 12.36 -17.08
CA ILE A 24 15.66 11.90 -15.70
C ILE A 24 17.16 11.75 -15.46
N GLN A 25 17.76 12.80 -14.87
CA GLN A 25 19.20 12.88 -14.61
C GLN A 25 19.69 11.79 -13.65
N ALA A 26 18.85 11.40 -12.67
CA ALA A 26 19.14 10.33 -11.73
C ALA A 26 17.87 9.80 -11.05
N VAL A 27 18.00 8.57 -10.53
CA VAL A 27 17.04 7.94 -9.64
C VAL A 27 17.62 7.81 -8.25
N LEU A 28 16.90 8.27 -7.24
CA LEU A 28 17.20 8.04 -5.82
C LEU A 28 16.33 6.89 -5.31
N THR A 29 16.95 5.92 -4.64
CA THR A 29 16.23 4.80 -4.02
C THR A 29 16.92 4.37 -2.74
N GLN A 30 16.23 3.62 -1.88
CA GLN A 30 16.88 3.11 -0.67
C GLN A 30 18.00 2.12 -0.99
N PRO A 31 19.02 2.03 -0.12
CA PRO A 31 20.08 1.02 -0.24
C PRO A 31 19.53 -0.41 -0.29
N ASP A 32 20.29 -1.31 -0.88
CA ASP A 32 19.97 -2.73 -0.93
C ASP A 32 19.79 -3.29 0.48
N ARG A 33 18.74 -4.10 0.68
CA ARG A 33 18.41 -4.67 1.97
C ARG A 33 18.30 -6.19 1.91
N PRO A 34 18.63 -6.89 3.00
CA PRO A 34 18.39 -8.33 3.08
C PRO A 34 16.91 -8.67 2.87
N ALA A 35 16.59 -9.45 1.84
CA ALA A 35 15.23 -9.86 1.50
C ALA A 35 15.14 -11.35 1.17
N GLY A 36 13.92 -11.90 1.21
CA GLY A 36 13.61 -13.28 0.86
C GLY A 36 14.21 -14.35 1.79
N ARG A 37 14.09 -15.63 1.37
CA ARG A 37 14.71 -16.76 2.06
C ARG A 37 16.23 -16.67 1.90
N GLY A 38 16.96 -16.72 3.01
CA GLY A 38 18.43 -16.60 3.02
C GLY A 38 18.95 -15.16 3.16
N ARG A 39 18.08 -14.16 3.30
CA ARG A 39 18.44 -12.75 3.61
C ARG A 39 19.55 -12.18 2.71
N LYS A 40 19.55 -12.50 1.43
CA LYS A 40 20.49 -11.93 0.46
C LYS A 40 20.19 -10.45 0.25
N LEU A 41 21.25 -9.65 0.11
CA LEU A 41 21.12 -8.24 -0.28
C LEU A 41 20.41 -8.17 -1.63
N THR A 42 19.26 -7.51 -1.63
CA THR A 42 18.38 -7.42 -2.80
C THR A 42 18.18 -5.96 -3.14
N PRO A 43 18.40 -5.57 -4.41
CA PRO A 43 18.13 -4.21 -4.85
C PRO A 43 16.64 -3.91 -4.77
N SER A 44 16.32 -2.62 -4.60
CA SER A 44 14.93 -2.18 -4.67
C SER A 44 14.37 -2.41 -6.09
N PRO A 45 13.03 -2.61 -6.23
CA PRO A 45 12.40 -2.67 -7.55
C PRO A 45 12.75 -1.47 -8.44
N VAL A 46 12.75 -0.26 -7.88
CA VAL A 46 13.12 0.97 -8.60
C VAL A 46 14.58 0.94 -9.05
N LYS A 47 15.52 0.49 -8.19
CA LYS A 47 16.94 0.35 -8.58
C LYS A 47 17.08 -0.58 -9.78
N THR A 48 16.49 -1.77 -9.70
CA THR A 48 16.53 -2.76 -10.79
C THR A 48 15.98 -2.16 -12.10
N ARG A 49 14.84 -1.46 -12.01
CA ARG A 49 14.21 -0.89 -13.19
C ARG A 49 15.00 0.29 -13.78
N ALA A 50 15.50 1.20 -12.94
CA ALA A 50 16.30 2.34 -13.38
C ALA A 50 17.57 1.92 -14.10
N LEU A 51 18.28 0.92 -13.56
CA LEU A 51 19.47 0.35 -14.21
C LEU A 51 19.15 -0.26 -15.57
N ALA A 52 18.02 -0.99 -15.69
CA ALA A 52 17.57 -1.55 -16.97
C ALA A 52 17.18 -0.47 -18.00
N LEU A 53 16.83 0.72 -17.55
CA LEU A 53 16.54 1.90 -18.38
C LEU A 53 17.78 2.75 -18.69
N GLY A 54 18.95 2.38 -18.16
CA GLY A 54 20.20 3.13 -18.34
C GLY A 54 20.27 4.43 -17.54
N ILE A 55 19.42 4.61 -16.51
CA ILE A 55 19.37 5.83 -15.72
C ILE A 55 20.35 5.70 -14.53
N PRO A 56 21.18 6.73 -14.24
CA PRO A 56 22.03 6.75 -13.06
C PRO A 56 21.26 6.55 -11.76
N VAL A 57 21.77 5.69 -10.85
CA VAL A 57 21.10 5.37 -9.59
C VAL A 57 21.99 5.74 -8.42
N HIS A 58 21.41 6.46 -7.46
CA HIS A 58 22.04 6.77 -6.17
C HIS A 58 21.21 6.14 -5.04
N THR A 59 21.91 5.62 -4.03
CA THR A 59 21.29 4.95 -2.88
C THR A 59 21.72 5.60 -1.56
N PRO A 60 21.34 6.86 -1.32
CA PRO A 60 21.70 7.52 -0.07
C PRO A 60 21.05 6.85 1.13
N GLU A 61 21.75 6.79 2.25
CA GLU A 61 21.28 6.16 3.48
C GLU A 61 20.24 7.01 4.23
N ASN A 62 20.26 8.33 4.00
CA ASN A 62 19.40 9.30 4.68
C ASN A 62 19.12 10.53 3.81
N GLY A 63 18.29 11.43 4.33
CA GLY A 63 17.91 12.66 3.61
C GLY A 63 19.07 13.61 3.34
N ALA A 64 20.07 13.68 4.21
CA ALA A 64 21.25 14.52 3.99
C ALA A 64 22.09 14.01 2.80
N GLY A 65 22.29 12.70 2.69
CA GLY A 65 22.94 12.09 1.53
C GLY A 65 22.15 12.33 0.24
N ALA A 66 20.80 12.29 0.29
CA ALA A 66 19.97 12.63 -0.84
C ALA A 66 20.12 14.11 -1.24
N GLU A 67 20.23 15.02 -0.27
CA GLU A 67 20.44 16.45 -0.53
C GLU A 67 21.73 16.71 -1.30
N VAL A 68 22.82 16.05 -0.94
CA VAL A 68 24.10 16.20 -1.67
C VAL A 68 23.93 15.89 -3.15
N VAL A 69 23.25 14.79 -3.47
CA VAL A 69 23.00 14.40 -4.87
C VAL A 69 22.10 15.40 -5.59
N VAL A 70 20.96 15.77 -4.97
CA VAL A 70 20.00 16.71 -5.58
C VAL A 70 20.65 18.07 -5.79
N ARG A 71 21.47 18.54 -4.86
CA ARG A 71 22.18 19.82 -4.97
C ARG A 71 23.21 19.80 -6.12
N ALA A 72 23.94 18.69 -6.29
CA ALA A 72 24.92 18.56 -7.38
C ALA A 72 24.24 18.52 -8.77
N LEU A 73 23.06 17.89 -8.87
CA LEU A 73 22.30 17.77 -10.12
C LEU A 73 21.45 19.00 -10.43
N ASN A 74 21.11 19.81 -9.43
CA ASN A 74 20.26 21.00 -9.53
C ASN A 74 19.03 20.82 -10.46
N PRO A 75 18.15 19.85 -10.18
CA PRO A 75 17.02 19.55 -11.06
C PRO A 75 15.91 20.61 -10.95
N ASP A 76 15.13 20.81 -12.01
CA ASP A 76 13.95 21.69 -11.98
C ASP A 76 12.86 21.17 -11.05
N VAL A 77 12.73 19.85 -10.95
CA VAL A 77 11.73 19.16 -10.11
C VAL A 77 12.28 17.84 -9.59
N VAL A 78 11.90 17.44 -8.37
CA VAL A 78 12.06 16.10 -7.85
C VAL A 78 10.70 15.43 -7.76
N VAL A 79 10.52 14.27 -8.41
CA VAL A 79 9.32 13.45 -8.31
C VAL A 79 9.55 12.37 -7.27
N VAL A 80 8.72 12.34 -6.25
CA VAL A 80 8.83 11.41 -5.11
C VAL A 80 7.66 10.43 -5.12
N VAL A 81 7.96 9.13 -5.05
CA VAL A 81 6.92 8.08 -5.01
C VAL A 81 7.34 6.98 -4.04
N ALA A 82 6.76 6.98 -2.86
CA ALA A 82 7.05 5.99 -1.81
C ALA A 82 8.56 5.78 -1.60
N TYR A 83 9.33 6.86 -1.52
CA TYR A 83 10.79 6.81 -1.39
C TYR A 83 11.25 6.21 -0.05
N GLY A 84 10.53 6.56 1.03
CA GLY A 84 10.75 5.99 2.36
C GLY A 84 11.88 6.63 3.16
N LEU A 85 12.47 7.72 2.69
CA LEU A 85 13.35 8.59 3.46
C LEU A 85 12.68 9.95 3.65
N LEU A 86 12.87 10.53 4.84
CA LEU A 86 12.47 11.91 5.10
C LEU A 86 13.43 12.86 4.37
N LEU A 87 12.86 13.75 3.56
CA LEU A 87 13.62 14.77 2.85
C LEU A 87 13.72 16.05 3.71
N PRO A 88 14.91 16.55 3.97
CA PRO A 88 15.08 17.74 4.80
C PRO A 88 14.57 19.01 4.07
N PRO A 89 14.10 20.04 4.80
CA PRO A 89 13.63 21.29 4.21
C PRO A 89 14.63 21.94 3.24
N THR A 90 15.92 21.78 3.51
CA THR A 90 17.00 22.27 2.65
C THR A 90 17.03 21.60 1.28
N LEU A 91 16.69 20.30 1.19
CA LEU A 91 16.52 19.59 -0.07
C LEU A 91 15.25 20.05 -0.78
N LEU A 92 14.12 20.18 -0.04
CA LEU A 92 12.85 20.57 -0.62
C LEU A 92 12.89 21.94 -1.33
N ALA A 93 13.81 22.82 -0.92
CA ALA A 93 14.01 24.14 -1.48
C ALA A 93 14.95 24.20 -2.69
N ILE A 94 15.65 23.09 -3.05
CA ILE A 94 16.59 23.09 -4.17
C ILE A 94 15.89 23.15 -5.52
N PRO A 95 14.91 22.28 -5.84
CA PRO A 95 14.31 22.28 -7.15
C PRO A 95 13.40 23.51 -7.36
N ALA A 96 13.51 24.17 -8.53
CA ALA A 96 12.72 25.37 -8.83
C ALA A 96 11.19 25.14 -8.72
N HIS A 97 10.72 23.94 -9.09
CA HIS A 97 9.30 23.55 -8.97
C HIS A 97 9.02 22.72 -7.69
N GLY A 98 10.02 22.58 -6.81
CA GLY A 98 9.93 21.83 -5.56
C GLY A 98 9.94 20.32 -5.76
N CYS A 99 9.57 19.60 -4.70
CA CYS A 99 9.45 18.15 -4.69
C CYS A 99 7.96 17.78 -4.77
N LEU A 100 7.58 17.02 -5.80
CA LEU A 100 6.21 16.56 -6.04
C LEU A 100 6.07 15.12 -5.57
N ASN A 101 5.06 14.82 -4.76
CA ASN A 101 4.81 13.47 -4.27
C ASN A 101 3.51 12.89 -4.86
N ILE A 102 3.58 11.63 -5.30
CA ILE A 102 2.39 10.83 -5.58
C ILE A 102 1.99 10.15 -4.28
N HIS A 103 0.95 10.66 -3.62
CA HIS A 103 0.41 10.06 -2.41
C HIS A 103 -0.81 9.20 -2.71
N ALA A 104 -0.84 7.97 -2.17
CA ALA A 104 -1.85 6.97 -2.49
C ALA A 104 -3.12 7.09 -1.62
N SER A 105 -3.65 8.32 -1.52
CA SER A 105 -4.96 8.60 -0.92
C SER A 105 -5.55 9.91 -1.43
N LEU A 106 -6.81 10.16 -1.12
CA LEU A 106 -7.48 11.45 -1.28
C LEU A 106 -7.20 12.32 -0.05
N LEU A 107 -6.08 13.04 -0.06
CA LEU A 107 -5.69 13.93 1.04
C LEU A 107 -6.80 14.97 1.34
N PRO A 108 -6.99 15.33 2.61
CA PRO A 108 -6.15 15.10 3.79
C PRO A 108 -6.36 13.75 4.49
N ARG A 109 -7.25 12.87 3.97
CA ARG A 109 -7.48 11.55 4.55
C ARG A 109 -6.30 10.63 4.25
N TRP A 110 -5.87 9.86 5.26
CA TRP A 110 -4.80 8.86 5.17
C TRP A 110 -3.40 9.42 4.85
N ARG A 111 -3.00 10.54 5.49
CA ARG A 111 -1.59 10.94 5.54
C ARG A 111 -0.74 9.84 6.16
N GLY A 112 0.47 9.59 5.67
CA GLY A 112 1.42 8.67 6.27
C GLY A 112 1.68 7.39 5.49
N ALA A 113 2.07 6.30 6.18
CA ALA A 113 2.83 5.21 5.58
C ALA A 113 2.01 4.10 4.90
N ALA A 114 0.72 3.93 5.23
CA ALA A 114 -0.08 2.80 4.75
C ALA A 114 -1.49 3.21 4.29
N PRO A 115 -1.65 4.26 3.45
CA PRO A 115 -2.95 4.82 3.11
C PRO A 115 -3.89 3.79 2.46
N ILE A 116 -3.38 2.95 1.57
CA ILE A 116 -4.17 1.97 0.80
C ILE A 116 -4.80 0.93 1.73
N ALA A 117 -3.99 0.31 2.57
CA ALA A 117 -4.48 -0.71 3.50
C ALA A 117 -5.46 -0.12 4.52
N ARG A 118 -5.19 1.09 5.03
CA ARG A 118 -6.07 1.73 6.00
C ARG A 118 -7.41 2.16 5.41
N ALA A 119 -7.46 2.55 4.13
CA ALA A 119 -8.71 2.83 3.44
C ALA A 119 -9.59 1.57 3.33
N ILE A 120 -9.02 0.42 2.93
CA ILE A 120 -9.73 -0.85 2.87
C ILE A 120 -10.19 -1.29 4.26
N GLU A 121 -9.31 -1.26 5.25
CA GLU A 121 -9.61 -1.67 6.64
C GLU A 121 -10.76 -0.85 7.25
N ALA A 122 -10.76 0.47 7.00
CA ALA A 122 -11.81 1.37 7.45
C ALA A 122 -13.16 1.15 6.74
N GLY A 123 -13.15 0.50 5.57
CA GLY A 123 -14.34 0.30 4.75
C GLY A 123 -14.71 1.53 3.92
N ASP A 124 -13.72 2.31 3.52
CA ASP A 124 -13.95 3.43 2.60
C ASP A 124 -14.51 2.90 1.28
N ALA A 125 -15.54 3.58 0.75
CA ALA A 125 -16.13 3.22 -0.54
C ALA A 125 -15.25 3.64 -1.72
N GLU A 126 -14.44 4.70 -1.52
CA GLU A 126 -13.51 5.23 -2.51
C GLU A 126 -12.18 5.60 -1.88
N THR A 127 -11.15 5.62 -2.70
CA THR A 127 -9.83 6.17 -2.42
C THR A 127 -9.31 6.85 -3.67
N GLY A 128 -8.00 7.07 -3.77
CA GLY A 128 -7.43 7.67 -4.96
C GLY A 128 -5.98 8.03 -4.78
N VAL A 129 -5.54 8.97 -5.58
CA VAL A 129 -4.20 9.53 -5.51
C VAL A 129 -4.26 11.04 -5.43
N THR A 130 -3.30 11.62 -4.76
CA THR A 130 -3.08 13.07 -4.69
C THR A 130 -1.66 13.38 -5.12
N ILE A 131 -1.52 14.25 -6.13
CA ILE A 131 -0.24 14.89 -6.45
C ILE A 131 -0.13 16.11 -5.56
N MET A 132 0.88 16.14 -4.71
CA MET A 132 1.10 17.23 -3.77
C MET A 132 2.54 17.73 -3.83
N ARG A 133 2.76 18.98 -3.45
CA ARG A 133 4.11 19.50 -3.18
C ARG A 133 4.49 19.11 -1.76
N LEU A 134 5.69 18.55 -1.58
CA LEU A 134 6.19 18.23 -0.25
C LEU A 134 6.53 19.50 0.53
N ASP A 135 6.23 19.46 1.81
CA ASP A 135 6.63 20.42 2.83
C ASP A 135 7.34 19.70 3.99
N ALA A 136 7.65 20.42 5.05
CA ALA A 136 8.34 19.84 6.22
C ALA A 136 7.45 18.88 7.07
N GLY A 137 6.13 18.88 6.83
CA GLY A 137 5.19 18.02 7.54
C GLY A 137 5.02 16.66 6.89
N LEU A 138 4.36 15.74 7.59
CA LEU A 138 4.04 14.43 7.05
C LEU A 138 2.80 14.51 6.17
N ASP A 139 3.03 14.57 4.84
CA ASP A 139 1.99 14.63 3.81
C ASP A 139 0.99 15.80 4.02
N THR A 140 1.49 16.96 4.45
CA THR A 140 0.69 18.15 4.78
C THR A 140 0.68 19.21 3.68
N GLY A 141 1.59 19.11 2.72
CA GLY A 141 1.78 20.10 1.70
C GLY A 141 0.58 20.29 0.76
N PRO A 142 0.56 21.36 -0.03
CA PRO A 142 -0.56 21.71 -0.88
C PRO A 142 -0.75 20.72 -2.02
N MET A 143 -2.03 20.44 -2.34
CA MET A 143 -2.45 19.53 -3.40
C MET A 143 -2.47 20.24 -4.75
N LEU A 144 -1.95 19.57 -5.78
CA LEU A 144 -1.90 20.07 -7.17
C LEU A 144 -2.92 19.37 -8.07
N ALA A 145 -3.13 18.08 -7.85
CA ALA A 145 -4.12 17.29 -8.58
C ALA A 145 -4.61 16.11 -7.71
N ARG A 146 -5.82 15.62 -7.98
CA ARG A 146 -6.37 14.42 -7.35
C ARG A 146 -7.15 13.60 -8.36
N ALA A 147 -7.12 12.29 -8.20
CA ALA A 147 -7.99 11.37 -8.94
C ALA A 147 -8.55 10.33 -7.99
N ALA A 148 -9.89 10.15 -8.01
CA ALA A 148 -10.60 9.21 -7.17
C ALA A 148 -10.89 7.91 -7.92
N VAL A 149 -11.03 6.82 -7.17
CA VAL A 149 -11.40 5.50 -7.67
C VAL A 149 -12.19 4.73 -6.59
N ALA A 150 -13.25 4.05 -6.99
CA ALA A 150 -13.99 3.18 -6.07
C ALA A 150 -13.12 1.99 -5.63
N ILE A 151 -13.24 1.60 -4.37
CA ILE A 151 -12.65 0.37 -3.85
C ILE A 151 -13.60 -0.78 -4.14
N GLY A 152 -13.12 -1.79 -4.87
CA GLY A 152 -13.92 -2.96 -5.21
C GLY A 152 -14.28 -3.81 -3.98
N PRO A 153 -15.42 -4.53 -4.00
CA PRO A 153 -15.93 -5.26 -2.84
C PRO A 153 -15.00 -6.37 -2.34
N TYR A 154 -14.15 -6.91 -3.21
CA TYR A 154 -13.18 -7.97 -2.88
C TYR A 154 -11.73 -7.55 -3.15
N GLU A 155 -11.52 -6.28 -3.37
CA GLU A 155 -10.21 -5.75 -3.72
C GLU A 155 -9.26 -5.78 -2.54
N THR A 156 -8.09 -6.38 -2.74
CA THR A 156 -7.02 -6.44 -1.74
C THR A 156 -6.10 -5.23 -1.83
N THR A 157 -5.31 -5.00 -0.79
CA THR A 157 -4.28 -3.95 -0.82
C THR A 157 -3.31 -4.14 -2.00
N GLU A 158 -2.97 -5.36 -2.36
CA GLU A 158 -2.07 -5.63 -3.49
C GLU A 158 -2.68 -5.16 -4.81
N ALA A 159 -3.92 -5.57 -5.11
CA ALA A 159 -4.62 -5.19 -6.34
C ALA A 159 -4.87 -3.67 -6.42
N LEU A 160 -5.31 -3.07 -5.31
CA LEU A 160 -5.55 -1.63 -5.26
C LEU A 160 -4.25 -0.83 -5.38
N THR A 161 -3.13 -1.34 -4.83
CA THR A 161 -1.81 -0.73 -4.97
C THR A 161 -1.38 -0.63 -6.43
N GLU A 162 -1.58 -1.69 -7.21
CA GLU A 162 -1.27 -1.70 -8.65
C GLU A 162 -2.12 -0.67 -9.43
N ARG A 163 -3.42 -0.65 -9.18
CA ARG A 163 -4.32 0.35 -9.80
C ARG A 163 -3.93 1.78 -9.46
N LEU A 164 -3.67 2.07 -8.19
CA LEU A 164 -3.30 3.41 -7.73
C LEU A 164 -1.91 3.84 -8.25
N ALA A 165 -0.99 2.91 -8.46
CA ALA A 165 0.30 3.20 -9.06
C ALA A 165 0.16 3.75 -10.49
N HIS A 166 -0.68 3.10 -11.30
CA HIS A 166 -0.99 3.58 -12.66
C HIS A 166 -1.78 4.89 -12.65
N LEU A 167 -2.79 4.99 -11.78
CA LEU A 167 -3.58 6.22 -11.62
C LEU A 167 -2.70 7.40 -11.21
N GLY A 168 -1.75 7.17 -10.29
CA GLY A 168 -0.80 8.18 -9.83
C GLY A 168 0.12 8.67 -10.94
N ALA A 169 0.63 7.74 -11.75
CA ALA A 169 1.43 8.07 -12.93
C ALA A 169 0.63 8.95 -13.92
N GLN A 170 -0.60 8.56 -14.23
CA GLN A 170 -1.48 9.33 -15.13
C GLN A 170 -1.83 10.72 -14.57
N THR A 171 -2.11 10.81 -13.27
CA THR A 171 -2.48 12.07 -12.61
C THR A 171 -1.30 13.04 -12.50
N LEU A 172 -0.06 12.53 -12.45
CA LEU A 172 1.15 13.36 -12.42
C LEU A 172 1.40 14.08 -13.75
N MET A 173 1.11 13.44 -14.89
CA MET A 173 1.49 13.94 -16.22
C MET A 173 0.97 15.35 -16.53
N PRO A 174 -0.32 15.67 -16.38
CA PRO A 174 -0.82 17.02 -16.64
C PRO A 174 -0.17 18.08 -15.73
N VAL A 175 0.23 17.70 -14.51
CA VAL A 175 0.94 18.59 -13.58
C VAL A 175 2.32 18.95 -14.15
N LEU A 176 3.08 17.95 -14.57
CA LEU A 176 4.41 18.17 -15.16
C LEU A 176 4.35 18.92 -16.49
N GLU A 177 3.40 18.61 -17.37
CA GLU A 177 3.17 19.32 -18.62
C GLU A 177 2.86 20.81 -18.39
N ALA A 178 2.06 21.12 -17.38
CA ALA A 178 1.78 22.51 -17.02
C ALA A 178 3.04 23.25 -16.53
N LEU A 179 3.86 22.59 -15.68
CA LEU A 179 5.12 23.14 -15.21
C LEU A 179 6.11 23.39 -16.37
N CYS A 180 6.28 22.41 -17.26
CA CYS A 180 7.15 22.54 -18.44
C CYS A 180 6.69 23.67 -19.38
N ALA A 181 5.39 23.90 -19.50
CA ALA A 181 4.82 24.98 -20.30
C ALA A 181 4.85 26.36 -19.59
N GLY A 182 5.44 26.46 -18.40
CA GLY A 182 5.45 27.69 -17.60
C GLY A 182 4.07 28.12 -17.11
N ARG A 183 3.08 27.21 -17.13
CA ARG A 183 1.73 27.50 -16.66
C ARG A 183 1.66 27.39 -15.14
N SER A 184 0.96 28.34 -14.51
CA SER A 184 0.70 28.26 -13.08
C SER A 184 -0.26 27.12 -12.76
N ILE A 185 0.04 26.35 -11.71
CA ILE A 185 -0.84 25.32 -11.18
C ILE A 185 -1.38 25.85 -9.86
N THR A 186 -2.70 25.83 -9.72
CA THR A 186 -3.35 26.21 -8.46
C THR A 186 -3.03 25.17 -7.40
N ALA A 187 -2.19 25.54 -6.45
CA ALA A 187 -1.89 24.69 -5.29
C ALA A 187 -2.96 24.93 -4.22
N VAL A 188 -3.72 23.89 -3.90
CA VAL A 188 -4.82 23.95 -2.92
C VAL A 188 -4.30 23.47 -1.56
N ALA A 189 -4.36 24.33 -0.55
CA ALA A 189 -4.03 23.93 0.82
C ALA A 189 -4.95 22.80 1.28
N GLN A 190 -4.40 21.84 2.00
CA GLN A 190 -5.22 20.77 2.57
C GLN A 190 -6.10 21.33 3.68
N PRO A 191 -7.41 20.98 3.74
CA PRO A 191 -8.26 21.40 4.85
C PRO A 191 -7.77 20.77 6.16
N SER A 192 -7.97 21.47 7.27
CA SER A 192 -7.67 20.97 8.61
C SER A 192 -8.64 19.88 9.06
N THR A 193 -9.88 19.93 8.56
CA THR A 193 -10.93 18.95 8.86
C THR A 193 -10.76 17.70 7.97
N GLY A 194 -11.08 16.52 8.53
CA GLY A 194 -11.00 15.25 7.81
C GLY A 194 -9.60 14.66 7.68
N ALA A 195 -8.59 15.29 8.27
CA ALA A 195 -7.24 14.74 8.29
C ALA A 195 -7.20 13.46 9.15
N MET A 196 -6.74 12.37 8.54
CA MET A 196 -6.53 11.08 9.20
C MET A 196 -5.14 10.56 8.88
N TYR A 197 -4.58 9.79 9.84
CA TYR A 197 -3.23 9.24 9.70
C TYR A 197 -3.25 7.73 9.46
N ALA A 198 -2.64 7.32 8.37
CA ALA A 198 -2.40 5.93 7.99
C ALA A 198 -1.10 5.42 8.62
N ARG A 199 -1.17 4.95 9.86
CA ARG A 199 -0.02 4.37 10.56
C ARG A 199 0.53 3.18 9.78
N LYS A 200 1.86 3.01 9.81
CA LYS A 200 2.53 1.83 9.27
C LYS A 200 1.90 0.57 9.86
N LEU A 201 1.63 -0.42 9.01
CA LEU A 201 1.13 -1.72 9.45
C LEU A 201 2.18 -2.42 10.34
N ARG A 202 1.71 -3.19 11.31
CA ARG A 202 2.52 -4.02 12.19
C ARG A 202 2.13 -5.48 12.03
N LYS A 203 3.07 -6.38 12.26
CA LYS A 203 2.84 -7.82 12.14
C LYS A 203 1.74 -8.31 13.09
N GLU A 204 1.65 -7.72 14.27
CA GLU A 204 0.70 -8.07 15.34
C GLU A 204 -0.74 -7.79 14.92
N GLU A 205 -0.98 -6.75 14.13
CA GLU A 205 -2.32 -6.39 13.62
C GLU A 205 -2.94 -7.50 12.75
N GLY A 206 -2.12 -8.42 12.22
CA GLY A 206 -2.58 -9.57 11.46
C GLY A 206 -3.25 -10.67 12.29
N ALA A 207 -3.25 -10.62 13.63
CA ALA A 207 -4.00 -11.57 14.44
C ALA A 207 -5.51 -11.34 14.26
N ILE A 208 -6.26 -12.41 14.00
CA ILE A 208 -7.72 -12.31 13.93
C ILE A 208 -8.32 -12.29 15.34
N ASP A 209 -9.34 -11.49 15.54
CA ASP A 209 -10.17 -11.51 16.73
C ASP A 209 -11.62 -11.80 16.32
N TRP A 210 -12.03 -13.04 16.44
CA TRP A 210 -13.36 -13.49 16.04
C TRP A 210 -14.52 -12.76 16.73
N ARG A 211 -14.27 -12.06 17.84
CA ARG A 211 -15.29 -11.23 18.53
C ARG A 211 -15.67 -9.97 17.76
N ARG A 212 -14.87 -9.58 16.78
CA ARG A 212 -15.19 -8.46 15.89
C ARG A 212 -16.26 -8.87 14.88
N ASP A 213 -16.94 -7.89 14.28
CA ASP A 213 -17.93 -8.12 13.23
C ASP A 213 -17.32 -8.79 12.00
N ALA A 214 -18.05 -9.70 11.37
CA ALA A 214 -17.60 -10.39 10.16
C ALA A 214 -17.19 -9.43 9.04
N SER A 215 -17.91 -8.31 8.88
CA SER A 215 -17.57 -7.27 7.91
C SER A 215 -16.23 -6.57 8.22
N ALA A 216 -15.91 -6.37 9.49
CA ALA A 216 -14.63 -5.80 9.90
C ALA A 216 -13.47 -6.80 9.70
N LEU A 217 -13.71 -8.08 9.95
CA LEU A 217 -12.73 -9.14 9.73
C LEU A 217 -12.47 -9.37 8.23
N GLU A 218 -13.51 -9.32 7.40
CA GLU A 218 -13.40 -9.42 5.94
C GLU A 218 -12.51 -8.28 5.40
N ARG A 219 -12.77 -7.04 5.83
CA ARG A 219 -11.94 -5.89 5.46
C ARG A 219 -10.49 -6.04 5.95
N GLN A 220 -10.28 -6.54 7.16
CA GLN A 220 -8.94 -6.82 7.68
C GLN A 220 -8.18 -7.82 6.80
N ILE A 221 -8.85 -8.89 6.35
CA ILE A 221 -8.26 -9.90 5.46
C ILE A 221 -7.80 -9.25 4.16
N ARG A 222 -8.64 -8.47 3.50
CA ARG A 222 -8.30 -7.76 2.26
C ARG A 222 -7.22 -6.70 2.46
N ALA A 223 -7.35 -5.89 3.50
CA ALA A 223 -6.43 -4.81 3.83
C ALA A 223 -5.02 -5.34 4.12
N PHE A 224 -4.91 -6.51 4.72
CA PHE A 224 -3.64 -7.07 5.15
C PHE A 224 -3.07 -8.14 4.18
N THR A 225 -3.70 -8.33 3.04
CA THR A 225 -3.20 -9.19 1.97
C THR A 225 -2.35 -8.37 1.00
N PRO A 226 -1.07 -8.75 0.76
CA PRO A 226 -0.37 -9.95 1.24
C PRO A 226 0.34 -9.78 2.59
N TRP A 227 0.48 -8.57 3.11
CA TRP A 227 1.22 -8.29 4.34
C TRP A 227 0.44 -7.34 5.26
N PRO A 228 0.41 -7.60 6.58
CA PRO A 228 1.08 -8.67 7.33
C PRO A 228 0.45 -10.06 7.16
N GLY A 229 -0.70 -10.16 6.52
CA GLY A 229 -1.56 -11.33 6.41
C GLY A 229 -2.39 -11.53 7.67
N THR A 230 -3.66 -11.92 7.51
CA THR A 230 -4.54 -12.24 8.64
C THR A 230 -4.30 -13.68 9.09
N ARG A 231 -4.08 -13.91 10.39
CA ARG A 231 -3.67 -15.18 10.98
C ARG A 231 -4.68 -15.68 11.97
N ALA A 232 -4.87 -16.99 11.97
CA ALA A 232 -5.74 -17.73 12.88
C ALA A 232 -5.11 -19.11 13.22
N THR A 233 -5.64 -19.77 14.23
CA THR A 233 -5.42 -21.21 14.47
C THR A 233 -6.70 -21.96 14.10
N ILE A 234 -6.63 -22.81 13.05
CA ILE A 234 -7.76 -23.60 12.55
C ILE A 234 -7.36 -25.07 12.58
N ALA A 235 -8.18 -25.93 13.19
CA ALA A 235 -7.87 -27.35 13.42
C ALA A 235 -6.50 -27.55 14.10
N GLY A 236 -6.13 -26.68 15.06
CA GLY A 236 -4.84 -26.71 15.74
C GLY A 236 -3.64 -26.28 14.90
N VAL A 237 -3.86 -25.85 13.65
CA VAL A 237 -2.81 -25.42 12.72
C VAL A 237 -2.81 -23.91 12.58
N ALA A 238 -1.64 -23.29 12.72
CA ALA A 238 -1.47 -21.87 12.44
C ALA A 238 -1.58 -21.61 10.92
N VAL A 239 -2.53 -20.79 10.53
CA VAL A 239 -2.82 -20.47 9.11
C VAL A 239 -2.85 -18.98 8.87
N LYS A 240 -2.66 -18.59 7.59
CA LYS A 240 -3.09 -17.29 7.08
C LYS A 240 -4.41 -17.48 6.35
N ILE A 241 -5.34 -16.54 6.60
CA ILE A 241 -6.58 -16.43 5.85
C ILE A 241 -6.31 -15.51 4.66
N GLY A 242 -6.46 -16.04 3.44
CA GLY A 242 -6.20 -15.30 2.21
C GLY A 242 -7.44 -14.60 1.66
N ALA A 243 -8.61 -15.24 1.82
CA ALA A 243 -9.89 -14.67 1.40
C ALA A 243 -11.04 -15.24 2.24
N ALA A 244 -12.04 -14.40 2.44
CA ALA A 244 -13.30 -14.77 3.09
C ALA A 244 -14.44 -13.88 2.56
N ARG A 245 -15.69 -14.28 2.82
CA ARG A 245 -16.88 -13.48 2.57
C ARG A 245 -17.79 -13.47 3.78
N VAL A 246 -18.49 -12.38 3.99
CA VAL A 246 -19.49 -12.27 5.03
C VAL A 246 -20.71 -13.13 4.65
N VAL A 247 -21.24 -13.87 5.61
CA VAL A 247 -22.48 -14.63 5.47
C VAL A 247 -23.40 -14.30 6.62
N ASP A 248 -24.69 -14.28 6.33
CA ASP A 248 -25.70 -14.01 7.36
C ASP A 248 -25.80 -15.19 8.32
N ALA A 249 -25.76 -14.91 9.62
CA ALA A 249 -25.88 -15.91 10.68
C ALA A 249 -26.44 -15.25 11.95
N PRO A 250 -27.75 -14.86 11.94
CA PRO A 250 -28.34 -14.03 13.00
C PRO A 250 -28.36 -14.72 14.37
N HIS A 251 -28.27 -16.05 14.43
CA HIS A 251 -28.25 -16.84 15.66
C HIS A 251 -26.96 -17.63 15.83
N ALA A 252 -25.84 -17.07 15.34
CA ALA A 252 -24.55 -17.71 15.49
C ALA A 252 -24.21 -17.95 16.97
N PRO A 253 -23.61 -19.11 17.29
CA PRO A 253 -23.07 -19.37 18.63
C PRO A 253 -21.87 -18.43 18.91
N ALA A 254 -21.20 -18.64 20.02
CA ALA A 254 -20.07 -17.81 20.45
C ALA A 254 -19.03 -17.63 19.32
N PRO A 255 -18.44 -16.44 19.18
CA PRO A 255 -17.44 -16.14 18.15
C PRO A 255 -16.29 -17.15 18.12
N GLY A 256 -15.84 -17.51 16.93
CA GLY A 256 -14.83 -18.56 16.71
C GLY A 256 -15.42 -19.97 16.63
N THR A 257 -16.74 -20.15 16.72
CA THR A 257 -17.36 -21.47 16.56
C THR A 257 -17.55 -21.77 15.05
N VAL A 258 -17.16 -22.95 14.64
CA VAL A 258 -17.40 -23.49 13.28
C VAL A 258 -18.89 -23.79 13.12
N LEU A 259 -19.54 -23.15 12.15
CA LEU A 259 -20.94 -23.36 11.83
C LEU A 259 -21.15 -24.50 10.83
N THR A 260 -20.30 -24.53 9.81
CA THR A 260 -20.28 -25.59 8.79
C THR A 260 -18.90 -25.68 8.18
N VAL A 261 -18.59 -26.83 7.60
CA VAL A 261 -17.34 -27.11 6.87
C VAL A 261 -17.59 -27.40 5.39
N GLU A 262 -18.87 -27.54 4.99
CA GLU A 262 -19.31 -27.80 3.63
C GLU A 262 -20.54 -26.96 3.30
N PRO A 263 -20.62 -26.36 2.08
CA PRO A 263 -19.60 -26.34 1.03
C PRO A 263 -18.41 -25.43 1.36
N ASP A 264 -18.54 -24.53 2.34
CA ASP A 264 -17.54 -23.58 2.80
C ASP A 264 -17.26 -23.74 4.29
N LEU A 265 -16.05 -23.41 4.71
CA LEU A 265 -15.71 -23.27 6.13
C LEU A 265 -16.31 -21.96 6.67
N VAL A 266 -17.41 -22.07 7.39
CA VAL A 266 -18.10 -20.91 7.98
C VAL A 266 -17.83 -20.85 9.48
N ILE A 267 -17.36 -19.71 9.95
CA ILE A 267 -16.96 -19.46 11.32
C ILE A 267 -17.75 -18.25 11.86
N ALA A 268 -18.35 -18.41 13.03
CA ALA A 268 -19.07 -17.36 13.73
C ALA A 268 -18.15 -16.19 14.10
N ALA A 269 -18.60 -14.97 13.88
CA ALA A 269 -17.94 -13.74 14.30
C ALA A 269 -18.77 -13.05 15.43
N GLY A 270 -18.34 -11.89 15.88
CA GLY A 270 -19.09 -11.11 16.87
C GLY A 270 -20.49 -10.73 16.40
N HIS A 271 -20.62 -10.43 15.14
CA HIS A 271 -21.88 -10.29 14.41
C HIS A 271 -21.74 -10.95 13.05
N GLN A 272 -22.74 -11.75 12.63
CA GLN A 272 -22.72 -12.55 11.41
C GLN A 272 -21.64 -13.65 11.46
N ALA A 273 -21.19 -14.14 10.30
CA ALA A 273 -20.15 -15.14 10.19
C ALA A 273 -19.26 -14.89 8.95
N LEU A 274 -18.08 -15.53 8.94
CA LEU A 274 -17.18 -15.53 7.80
C LEU A 274 -17.16 -16.90 7.13
N ALA A 275 -17.45 -16.96 5.84
CA ALA A 275 -17.09 -18.08 4.99
C ALA A 275 -15.67 -17.90 4.51
N VAL A 276 -14.74 -18.66 5.08
CA VAL A 276 -13.33 -18.65 4.73
C VAL A 276 -13.12 -19.48 3.47
N THR A 277 -12.59 -18.87 2.41
CA THR A 277 -12.46 -19.52 1.11
C THR A 277 -11.03 -19.92 0.78
N LEU A 278 -10.02 -19.15 1.23
CA LEU A 278 -8.61 -19.43 1.00
C LEU A 278 -7.82 -19.44 2.30
N LEU A 279 -7.00 -20.45 2.46
CA LEU A 279 -6.11 -20.66 3.62
C LEU A 279 -4.70 -21.02 3.19
N GLN A 280 -3.72 -20.64 4.01
CA GLN A 280 -2.32 -21.02 3.85
C GLN A 280 -1.76 -21.50 5.18
N ALA A 281 -1.46 -22.78 5.30
CA ALA A 281 -0.67 -23.33 6.42
C ALA A 281 0.80 -22.91 6.30
N ALA A 282 1.54 -23.00 7.40
CA ALA A 282 2.97 -22.69 7.40
C ALA A 282 3.71 -23.56 6.36
N ASN A 283 4.58 -22.93 5.58
CA ASN A 283 5.37 -23.55 4.51
C ASN A 283 4.55 -24.16 3.35
N ALA A 284 3.22 -23.99 3.31
CA ALA A 284 2.36 -24.40 2.22
C ALA A 284 2.06 -23.27 1.23
N ARG A 285 1.40 -23.58 0.12
CA ARG A 285 0.81 -22.60 -0.78
C ARG A 285 -0.59 -22.20 -0.29
N MET A 286 -1.05 -21.03 -0.68
CA MET A 286 -2.45 -20.62 -0.53
C MET A 286 -3.32 -21.62 -1.30
N GLN A 287 -4.38 -22.12 -0.66
CA GLN A 287 -5.26 -23.15 -1.22
C GLN A 287 -6.72 -22.92 -0.79
N PRO A 288 -7.70 -23.48 -1.48
CA PRO A 288 -9.09 -23.48 -1.03
C PRO A 288 -9.22 -24.09 0.37
N ALA A 289 -10.07 -23.49 1.21
CA ALA A 289 -10.30 -23.97 2.58
C ALA A 289 -10.72 -25.45 2.61
N ARG A 290 -11.53 -25.91 1.63
CA ARG A 290 -11.92 -27.31 1.46
C ARG A 290 -10.71 -28.24 1.32
N ALA A 291 -9.69 -27.86 0.55
CA ALA A 291 -8.50 -28.68 0.37
C ALA A 291 -7.68 -28.77 1.67
N PHE A 292 -7.61 -27.70 2.45
CA PHE A 292 -6.98 -27.68 3.76
C PHE A 292 -7.71 -28.64 4.73
N LEU A 293 -9.04 -28.63 4.75
CA LEU A 293 -9.86 -29.46 5.64
C LEU A 293 -9.78 -30.96 5.33
N GLN A 294 -9.42 -31.37 4.12
CA GLN A 294 -9.15 -32.78 3.80
C GLN A 294 -7.97 -33.35 4.61
N ALA A 295 -6.93 -32.54 4.82
CA ALA A 295 -5.77 -32.93 5.61
C ALA A 295 -5.92 -32.62 7.11
N HIS A 296 -6.80 -31.68 7.46
CA HIS A 296 -7.03 -31.18 8.82
C HIS A 296 -8.52 -31.14 9.11
N PRO A 297 -9.15 -32.31 9.36
CA PRO A 297 -10.59 -32.41 9.58
C PRO A 297 -11.06 -31.53 10.74
N LEU A 298 -12.20 -30.89 10.56
CA LEU A 298 -12.86 -30.04 11.54
C LEU A 298 -14.37 -30.30 11.47
N LYS A 299 -15.07 -30.13 12.58
CA LYS A 299 -16.51 -30.37 12.66
C LYS A 299 -17.25 -29.10 13.09
N ALA A 300 -18.53 -29.02 12.70
CA ALA A 300 -19.41 -28.00 13.24
C ALA A 300 -19.47 -28.09 14.77
N GLY A 301 -19.47 -26.95 15.44
CA GLY A 301 -19.43 -26.85 16.90
C GLY A 301 -18.01 -26.73 17.49
N GLU A 302 -16.95 -27.10 16.75
CA GLU A 302 -15.57 -26.91 17.21
C GLU A 302 -15.18 -25.43 17.18
N ARG A 303 -14.14 -25.06 17.91
CA ARG A 303 -13.68 -23.68 18.01
C ARG A 303 -12.34 -23.48 17.33
N VAL A 304 -12.20 -22.31 16.74
CA VAL A 304 -10.95 -21.80 16.16
C VAL A 304 -10.47 -20.57 16.94
N GLU A 305 -9.16 -20.28 16.86
CA GLU A 305 -8.51 -19.17 17.58
C GLU A 305 -7.88 -18.16 16.62
#